data_0f9c042f9fdb09601fc4f86d950d37d0
#
_entry.id   0f9c042f9fdb09601fc4f86d950d37d0
#
_cell.length_a   1.000
_cell.length_b   1.000
_cell.length_c   1.000
_cell.angle_alpha   90.00
_cell.angle_beta   90.00
_cell.angle_gamma   90.00
#
_symmetry.space_group_name_H-M   'P 1'
#
loop_
_entity.id
_entity.type
_entity.pdbx_description
1 polymer ?
#
loop_
_entity_poly.entity_id
_entity_poly.type
_entity_poly.pdbx_seq_one_letter_code
_entity_poly.pdbx_strand_id
1 'polypeptide(L)'
;MNLYDQDFYQWTQEQAALLKAGALAQLDIENLVEEIESMGKSQKRELYSRLTVLIMHLLKWDYQPEMQCGSWKNTILTQRREIKFLLKDNPSLNRIVSDTVHMVYSDSVEAASVETGLPKSIFPETCTYSIEQILGEAI
;
A
#
# COMPACT_ATOMS: atom_id res chain seq x y z
N MET A 1 -11.44 -12.44 30.23
CA MET A 1 -11.29 -12.05 28.82
C MET A 1 -12.60 -11.49 28.30
N ASN A 2 -12.53 -10.41 27.53
CA ASN A 2 -13.72 -9.81 26.96
C ASN A 2 -14.07 -10.44 25.61
N LEU A 3 -15.23 -10.11 25.08
CA LEU A 3 -15.70 -10.68 23.81
C LEU A 3 -14.79 -10.30 22.64
N TYR A 4 -14.22 -9.10 22.64
CA TYR A 4 -13.29 -8.63 21.62
C TYR A 4 -12.12 -9.60 21.40
N ASP A 5 -11.59 -10.14 22.48
CA ASP A 5 -10.47 -11.09 22.42
C ASP A 5 -10.91 -12.52 22.15
N GLN A 6 -12.10 -12.91 22.61
CA GLN A 6 -12.59 -14.27 22.52
C GLN A 6 -13.26 -14.59 21.19
N ASP A 7 -14.06 -13.67 20.65
CA ASP A 7 -14.82 -13.84 19.42
C ASP A 7 -15.00 -12.49 18.74
N PHE A 8 -14.01 -12.15 17.94
CA PHE A 8 -13.97 -10.85 17.24
C PHE A 8 -15.20 -10.64 16.34
N TYR A 9 -15.61 -11.67 15.60
CA TYR A 9 -16.78 -11.53 14.72
C TYR A 9 -18.05 -11.22 15.51
N GLN A 10 -18.30 -11.96 16.57
CA GLN A 10 -19.46 -11.71 17.42
C GLN A 10 -19.41 -10.31 18.03
N TRP A 11 -18.22 -9.88 18.47
CA TRP A 11 -18.00 -8.54 18.99
C TRP A 11 -18.39 -7.48 17.95
N THR A 12 -17.99 -7.63 16.68
CA THR A 12 -18.35 -6.67 15.63
C THR A 12 -19.87 -6.61 15.42
N GLN A 13 -20.54 -7.75 15.47
CA GLN A 13 -22.00 -7.83 15.31
C GLN A 13 -22.72 -7.11 16.46
N GLU A 14 -22.26 -7.31 17.69
CA GLU A 14 -22.85 -6.64 18.87
C GLU A 14 -22.59 -5.14 18.83
N GLN A 15 -21.38 -4.69 18.53
CA GLN A 15 -21.07 -3.27 18.44
C GLN A 15 -21.89 -2.57 17.34
N ALA A 16 -22.01 -3.21 16.19
CA ALA A 16 -22.83 -2.69 15.10
C ALA A 16 -24.30 -2.54 15.51
N ALA A 17 -24.85 -3.53 16.22
CA ALA A 17 -26.22 -3.48 16.71
C ALA A 17 -26.43 -2.35 17.72
N LEU A 18 -25.48 -2.15 18.63
CA LEU A 18 -25.53 -1.05 19.62
C LEU A 18 -25.49 0.31 18.92
N LEU A 19 -24.63 0.47 17.91
CA LEU A 19 -24.57 1.70 17.11
C LEU A 19 -25.88 1.98 16.40
N LYS A 20 -26.46 0.97 15.75
CA LYS A 20 -27.75 1.11 15.05
C LYS A 20 -28.88 1.47 15.99
N ALA A 21 -28.86 0.96 17.21
CA ALA A 21 -29.85 1.24 18.23
C ALA A 21 -29.63 2.59 18.94
N GLY A 22 -28.50 3.25 18.69
CA GLY A 22 -28.13 4.48 19.39
C GLY A 22 -27.76 4.28 20.85
N ALA A 23 -27.45 3.04 21.26
CA ALA A 23 -27.12 2.68 22.64
C ALA A 23 -25.63 3.01 22.94
N LEU A 24 -25.29 4.29 22.84
CA LEU A 24 -23.90 4.76 22.90
C LEU A 24 -23.18 4.45 24.21
N ALA A 25 -23.92 4.44 25.33
CA ALA A 25 -23.36 4.15 26.64
C ALA A 25 -22.86 2.70 26.79
N GLN A 26 -23.32 1.81 25.93
CA GLN A 26 -22.95 0.38 25.96
C GLN A 26 -21.84 0.02 25.00
N LEU A 27 -21.38 0.96 24.18
CA LEU A 27 -20.30 0.73 23.21
C LEU A 27 -18.97 0.43 23.89
N ASP A 28 -18.22 -0.48 23.30
CA ASP A 28 -16.83 -0.73 23.66
C ASP A 28 -15.93 0.30 22.95
N ILE A 29 -15.94 1.53 23.44
CA ILE A 29 -15.28 2.66 22.80
C ILE A 29 -13.79 2.41 22.57
N GLU A 30 -13.09 1.89 23.57
CA GLU A 30 -11.64 1.67 23.50
C GLU A 30 -11.26 0.76 22.34
N ASN A 31 -11.92 -0.38 22.20
CA ASN A 31 -11.64 -1.32 21.12
C ASN A 31 -12.18 -0.83 19.78
N LEU A 32 -13.29 -0.10 19.76
CA LEU A 32 -13.78 0.52 18.52
C LEU A 32 -12.80 1.54 17.97
N VAL A 33 -12.21 2.36 18.81
CA VAL A 33 -11.17 3.33 18.40
C VAL A 33 -9.98 2.58 17.80
N GLU A 34 -9.52 1.52 18.45
CA GLU A 34 -8.41 0.72 17.95
C GLU A 34 -8.70 0.13 16.56
N GLU A 35 -9.90 -0.42 16.37
CA GLU A 35 -10.28 -0.99 15.08
C GLU A 35 -10.39 0.07 13.98
N ILE A 36 -10.96 1.21 14.27
CA ILE A 36 -11.04 2.31 13.30
C ILE A 36 -9.65 2.80 12.91
N GLU A 37 -8.75 2.98 13.89
CA GLU A 37 -7.37 3.37 13.62
C GLU A 37 -6.64 2.31 12.79
N SER A 38 -6.86 1.03 13.06
CA SER A 38 -6.28 -0.08 12.29
C SER A 38 -6.75 -0.08 10.85
N MET A 39 -8.02 0.24 10.58
CA MET A 39 -8.54 0.36 9.22
C MET A 39 -7.83 1.48 8.46
N GLY A 40 -7.59 2.63 9.10
CA GLY A 40 -6.84 3.72 8.50
C GLY A 40 -5.40 3.36 8.19
N LYS A 41 -4.73 2.68 9.12
CA LYS A 41 -3.35 2.18 8.91
C LYS A 41 -3.28 1.16 7.78
N SER A 42 -4.31 0.35 7.60
CA SER A 42 -4.39 -0.64 6.54
C SER A 42 -4.35 0.01 5.15
N GLN A 43 -5.01 1.15 4.97
CA GLN A 43 -4.99 1.89 3.71
C GLN A 43 -3.59 2.44 3.40
N LYS A 44 -2.89 2.96 4.41
CA LYS A 44 -1.51 3.41 4.26
C LYS A 44 -0.57 2.26 3.90
N ARG A 45 -0.73 1.11 4.55
CA ARG A 45 0.07 -0.08 4.25
C ARG A 45 -0.15 -0.57 2.83
N GLU A 46 -1.38 -0.54 2.36
CA GLU A 46 -1.67 -0.92 0.98
C GLU A 46 -0.94 -0.01 0.00
N LEU A 47 -1.00 1.30 0.22
CA LEU A 47 -0.25 2.25 -0.61
C LEU A 47 1.26 1.96 -0.58
N TYR A 48 1.80 1.75 0.61
CA TYR A 48 3.21 1.43 0.82
C TYR A 48 3.61 0.17 0.04
N SER A 49 2.86 -0.92 0.22
CA SER A 49 3.17 -2.21 -0.41
C SER A 49 3.07 -2.14 -1.93
N ARG A 50 2.05 -1.48 -2.45
CA ARG A 50 1.85 -1.37 -3.89
C ARG A 50 2.91 -0.50 -4.55
N LEU A 51 3.28 0.62 -3.92
CA LEU A 51 4.35 1.47 -4.43
C LEU A 51 5.71 0.75 -4.41
N THR A 52 5.98 -0.03 -3.37
CA THR A 52 7.21 -0.82 -3.30
C THR A 52 7.33 -1.76 -4.50
N VAL A 53 6.28 -2.50 -4.79
CA VAL A 53 6.25 -3.45 -5.91
C VAL A 53 6.32 -2.74 -7.25
N LEU A 54 5.59 -1.64 -7.39
CA LEU A 54 5.57 -0.86 -8.63
C LEU A 54 6.96 -0.29 -8.95
N ILE A 55 7.59 0.37 -8.00
CA ILE A 55 8.91 0.98 -8.19
C ILE A 55 9.96 -0.12 -8.45
N MET A 56 9.89 -1.23 -7.73
CA MET A 56 10.76 -2.38 -7.99
C MET A 56 10.67 -2.82 -9.46
N HIS A 57 9.47 -2.93 -10.01
CA HIS A 57 9.27 -3.37 -11.39
C HIS A 57 9.67 -2.30 -12.40
N LEU A 58 9.50 -1.02 -12.09
CA LEU A 58 10.01 0.07 -12.94
C LEU A 58 11.55 0.03 -13.01
N LEU A 59 12.19 -0.22 -11.87
CA LEU A 59 13.64 -0.37 -11.81
C LEU A 59 14.12 -1.59 -12.62
N LYS A 60 13.46 -2.72 -12.48
CA LYS A 60 13.76 -3.91 -13.27
C LYS A 60 13.62 -3.62 -14.77
N TRP A 61 12.53 -2.96 -15.14
CA TRP A 61 12.23 -2.62 -16.53
C TRP A 61 13.31 -1.74 -17.14
N ASP A 62 13.75 -0.71 -16.42
CA ASP A 62 14.70 0.26 -16.93
C ASP A 62 16.15 -0.21 -16.86
N TYR A 63 16.53 -0.99 -15.85
CA TYR A 63 17.91 -1.39 -15.60
C TYR A 63 18.26 -2.80 -16.05
N GLN A 64 17.27 -3.58 -16.45
CA GLN A 64 17.50 -4.90 -17.06
C GLN A 64 16.59 -5.07 -18.30
N PRO A 65 16.76 -4.19 -19.31
CA PRO A 65 15.86 -4.18 -20.47
C PRO A 65 15.86 -5.48 -21.26
N GLU A 66 16.95 -6.23 -21.26
CA GLU A 66 17.04 -7.51 -21.96
C GLU A 66 16.15 -8.61 -21.38
N MET A 67 15.67 -8.41 -20.16
CA MET A 67 14.77 -9.35 -19.47
C MET A 67 13.32 -8.87 -19.43
N GLN A 68 13.02 -7.74 -20.03
CA GLN A 68 11.64 -7.24 -20.10
C GLN A 68 10.70 -8.31 -20.62
N CYS A 69 9.55 -8.44 -19.96
CA CYS A 69 8.57 -9.47 -20.31
C CYS A 69 7.15 -9.01 -19.98
N GLY A 70 6.17 -9.77 -20.50
CA GLY A 70 4.76 -9.49 -20.26
C GLY A 70 4.36 -9.54 -18.80
N SER A 71 5.00 -10.40 -18.00
CA SER A 71 4.74 -10.49 -16.57
C SER A 71 5.11 -9.19 -15.85
N TRP A 72 6.26 -8.62 -16.15
CA TRP A 72 6.69 -7.34 -15.57
C TRP A 72 5.76 -6.19 -15.96
N LYS A 73 5.44 -6.15 -17.26
CA LYS A 73 4.50 -5.14 -17.77
C LYS A 73 3.15 -5.24 -17.13
N ASN A 74 2.62 -6.46 -16.99
CA ASN A 74 1.33 -6.67 -16.32
C ASN A 74 1.35 -6.24 -14.86
N THR A 75 2.43 -6.51 -14.15
CA THR A 75 2.58 -6.08 -12.76
C THR A 75 2.58 -4.56 -12.65
N ILE A 76 3.33 -3.86 -13.52
CA ILE A 76 3.35 -2.40 -13.54
C ILE A 76 1.94 -1.84 -13.77
N LEU A 77 1.24 -2.35 -14.77
CA LEU A 77 -0.11 -1.88 -15.11
C LEU A 77 -1.11 -2.17 -13.97
N THR A 78 -1.02 -3.36 -13.38
CA THR A 78 -1.91 -3.77 -12.29
C THR A 78 -1.70 -2.88 -11.06
N GLN A 79 -0.45 -2.66 -10.64
CA GLN A 79 -0.17 -1.85 -9.47
C GLN A 79 -0.59 -0.40 -9.69
N ARG A 80 -0.36 0.15 -10.88
CA ARG A 80 -0.84 1.50 -11.21
C ARG A 80 -2.35 1.60 -11.09
N ARG A 81 -3.08 0.63 -11.61
CA ARG A 81 -4.55 0.60 -11.55
C ARG A 81 -5.03 0.52 -10.11
N GLU A 82 -4.47 -0.39 -9.32
CA GLU A 82 -4.88 -0.58 -7.93
C GLU A 82 -4.58 0.63 -7.06
N ILE A 83 -3.44 1.30 -7.29
CA ILE A 83 -3.11 2.54 -6.59
C ILE A 83 -4.10 3.65 -6.95
N LYS A 84 -4.47 3.76 -8.23
CA LYS A 84 -5.45 4.77 -8.66
C LYS A 84 -6.80 4.55 -7.99
N PHE A 85 -7.26 3.29 -7.88
CA PHE A 85 -8.48 2.97 -7.15
C PHE A 85 -8.39 3.33 -5.68
N LEU A 86 -7.27 2.98 -5.04
CA LEU A 86 -7.03 3.30 -3.64
C LEU A 86 -7.10 4.81 -3.39
N LEU A 87 -6.46 5.60 -4.24
CA LEU A 87 -6.43 7.06 -4.13
C LEU A 87 -7.80 7.69 -4.47
N LYS A 88 -8.56 7.08 -5.37
CA LYS A 88 -9.91 7.52 -5.69
C LYS A 88 -10.84 7.32 -4.50
N ASP A 89 -10.74 6.16 -3.84
CA ASP A 89 -11.57 5.83 -2.68
C ASP A 89 -11.11 6.60 -1.43
N ASN A 90 -9.83 6.98 -1.37
CA ASN A 90 -9.22 7.66 -0.23
C ASN A 90 -8.42 8.88 -0.69
N PRO A 91 -9.10 9.96 -1.16
CA PRO A 91 -8.40 11.11 -1.74
C PRO A 91 -7.37 11.77 -0.82
N SER A 92 -7.55 11.67 0.51
CA SER A 92 -6.60 12.24 1.47
C SER A 92 -5.22 11.57 1.41
N LEU A 93 -5.14 10.34 0.88
CA LEU A 93 -3.86 9.66 0.70
C LEU A 93 -2.99 10.31 -0.38
N ASN A 94 -3.58 11.09 -1.29
CA ASN A 94 -2.79 11.81 -2.30
C ASN A 94 -1.70 12.67 -1.68
N ARG A 95 -1.94 13.20 -0.48
CA ARG A 95 -0.99 14.08 0.23
C ARG A 95 0.27 13.36 0.67
N ILE A 96 0.22 12.04 0.82
CA ILE A 96 1.35 11.26 1.32
C ILE A 96 2.03 10.42 0.25
N VAL A 97 1.57 10.46 -0.99
CA VAL A 97 2.16 9.65 -2.08
C VAL A 97 3.65 9.96 -2.25
N SER A 98 4.01 11.23 -2.35
CA SER A 98 5.41 11.63 -2.54
C SER A 98 6.31 11.15 -1.40
N ASP A 99 5.89 11.38 -0.17
CA ASP A 99 6.65 10.92 1.00
C ASP A 99 6.76 9.40 1.04
N THR A 100 5.68 8.70 0.67
CA THR A 100 5.67 7.25 0.63
C THR A 100 6.65 6.72 -0.41
N VAL A 101 6.71 7.34 -1.59
CA VAL A 101 7.69 6.98 -2.62
C VAL A 101 9.11 7.05 -2.06
N HIS A 102 9.45 8.14 -1.38
CA HIS A 102 10.77 8.27 -0.76
C HIS A 102 11.03 7.20 0.31
N MET A 103 10.02 6.87 1.09
CA MET A 103 10.13 5.86 2.14
C MET A 103 10.36 4.45 1.59
N VAL A 104 9.67 4.09 0.50
CA VAL A 104 9.74 2.73 -0.05
C VAL A 104 10.89 2.51 -1.02
N TYR A 105 11.53 3.57 -1.48
CA TYR A 105 12.53 3.47 -2.54
C TYR A 105 13.67 2.50 -2.19
N SER A 106 14.19 2.59 -0.98
CA SER A 106 15.27 1.71 -0.52
C SER A 106 14.87 0.23 -0.56
N ASP A 107 13.66 -0.09 -0.10
CA ASP A 107 13.12 -1.45 -0.15
C ASP A 107 12.91 -1.92 -1.58
N SER A 108 12.48 -1.01 -2.46
CA SER A 108 12.28 -1.31 -3.89
C SER A 108 13.60 -1.63 -4.59
N VAL A 109 14.66 -0.89 -4.27
CA VAL A 109 16.01 -1.15 -4.80
C VAL A 109 16.53 -2.50 -4.31
N GLU A 110 16.36 -2.79 -3.03
CA GLU A 110 16.78 -4.06 -2.46
C GLU A 110 16.08 -5.23 -3.15
N ALA A 111 14.77 -5.14 -3.31
CA ALA A 111 13.98 -6.17 -3.97
C ALA A 111 14.37 -6.33 -5.45
N ALA A 112 14.58 -5.23 -6.15
CA ALA A 112 15.01 -5.25 -7.55
C ALA A 112 16.40 -5.88 -7.68
N SER A 113 17.31 -5.57 -6.77
CA SER A 113 18.66 -6.15 -6.75
C SER A 113 18.60 -7.67 -6.56
N VAL A 114 17.80 -8.13 -5.60
CA VAL A 114 17.62 -9.57 -5.34
C VAL A 114 17.04 -10.30 -6.55
N GLU A 115 16.00 -9.75 -7.15
CA GLU A 115 15.32 -10.42 -8.26
C GLU A 115 16.10 -10.39 -9.57
N THR A 116 16.87 -9.35 -9.83
CA THR A 116 17.65 -9.21 -11.07
C THR A 116 19.05 -9.81 -10.96
N GLY A 117 19.56 -9.96 -9.75
CA GLY A 117 20.94 -10.32 -9.53
C GLY A 117 21.93 -9.16 -9.74
N LEU A 118 21.43 -7.96 -10.05
CA LEU A 118 22.26 -6.79 -10.24
C LEU A 118 22.64 -6.19 -8.88
N PRO A 119 23.87 -5.63 -8.74
CA PRO A 119 24.25 -4.98 -7.48
C PRO A 119 23.42 -3.70 -7.25
N LYS A 120 23.18 -3.36 -6.00
CA LYS A 120 22.40 -2.15 -5.63
C LYS A 120 22.99 -0.87 -6.24
N SER A 121 24.31 -0.83 -6.46
CA SER A 121 25.00 0.31 -7.03
C SER A 121 24.60 0.63 -8.47
N ILE A 122 23.97 -0.30 -9.18
CA ILE A 122 23.45 -0.06 -10.54
C ILE A 122 22.26 0.90 -10.50
N PHE A 123 21.47 0.85 -9.42
CA PHE A 123 20.28 1.69 -9.29
C PHE A 123 20.64 3.05 -8.68
N PRO A 124 19.91 4.13 -9.05
CA PRO A 124 20.15 5.44 -8.45
C PRO A 124 20.00 5.40 -6.93
N GLU A 125 20.81 6.21 -6.22
CA GLU A 125 20.74 6.31 -4.76
C GLU A 125 19.41 6.83 -4.27
N THR A 126 18.80 7.74 -5.04
CA THR A 126 17.50 8.33 -4.73
C THR A 126 16.55 8.10 -5.91
N CYS A 127 15.26 8.12 -5.63
CA CYS A 127 14.24 7.93 -6.66
C CYS A 127 14.31 9.07 -7.68
N THR A 128 14.55 8.71 -8.94
CA THR A 128 14.57 9.66 -10.06
C THR A 128 13.24 9.74 -10.78
N TYR A 129 12.29 8.86 -10.43
CA TYR A 129 10.97 8.88 -11.03
C TYR A 129 10.11 9.97 -10.42
N SER A 130 9.43 10.75 -11.26
CA SER A 130 8.36 11.63 -10.80
C SER A 130 7.11 10.81 -10.47
N ILE A 131 6.19 11.41 -9.71
CA ILE A 131 4.90 10.76 -9.43
C ILE A 131 4.17 10.43 -10.73
N GLU A 132 4.25 11.32 -11.72
CA GLU A 132 3.64 11.12 -13.03
C GLU A 132 4.24 9.92 -13.77
N GLN A 133 5.56 9.73 -13.69
CA GLN A 133 6.22 8.56 -14.28
C GLN A 133 5.84 7.27 -13.56
N ILE A 134 5.69 7.33 -12.24
CA ILE A 134 5.30 6.15 -11.45
C ILE A 134 3.87 5.74 -11.74
N LEU A 135 2.93 6.69 -11.67
CA LEU A 135 1.49 6.43 -11.76
C LEU A 135 0.89 6.67 -13.14
N GLY A 136 1.68 7.16 -14.11
CA GLY A 136 1.22 7.42 -15.47
C GLY A 136 0.95 6.14 -16.25
N GLU A 137 0.74 6.29 -17.56
CA GLU A 137 0.41 5.15 -18.44
C GLU A 137 1.60 4.68 -19.28
N ALA A 138 2.61 5.53 -19.44
CA ALA A 138 3.81 5.18 -20.22
C ALA A 138 4.70 4.19 -19.47
N ILE A 139 5.27 3.27 -20.22
CA ILE A 139 6.26 2.31 -19.71
C ILE A 139 7.56 2.47 -20.48
#